data_772f905fc8e929024cc7702222b9ee55
#
_entry.id   772f905fc8e929024cc7702222b9ee55
#
_cell.length_a   1.000
_cell.length_b   1.000
_cell.length_c   1.000
_cell.angle_alpha   90.00
_cell.angle_beta   90.00
_cell.angle_gamma   90.00
#
_symmetry.space_group_name_H-M   'P 1'
#
loop_
_entity.id
_entity.type
_entity.pdbx_description
1 polymer ?
#
loop_
_entity_poly.entity_id
_entity_poly.type
_entity_poly.pdbx_seq_one_letter_code
_entity_poly.pdbx_strand_id
1 'polypeptide(L)'
;MPRVNDGALLFLETMLAKMAPPEEGGSRIAIIFNGSPLSNGDCGSGESEIRRWILENDWLDAIVMLPDQLFYNTGIFTYIWLLRNDKPASHKGRVMLIDARQQFEKEPKSFGNKRHRITDAHRAWIEERYNKGWAKGNTDEQVKIFPREDFAYHKVSVVFWQTDEHDQPAIVTEPYEKTFTTANVKKEQDFHESDLSFRVRVKAKGKEKTVEFPVKAKDNAAQKFKEALADADETLSVEWTHRHYVQDDEYIPHGEDIAAFLKREIAKPIIRWEETKKDGRTILGYEILPNKYFYRYQPPTPAKDLLAEFWKLEKEAEKMLEGLAK
;
A
#
# COMPACT_ATOMS: atom_id res chain seq x y z
N MET A 1 0.01 -20.20 4.02
CA MET A 1 -1.46 -20.35 3.86
C MET A 1 -2.06 -18.96 3.72
N PRO A 2 -2.89 -18.72 2.70
CA PRO A 2 -3.61 -17.46 2.57
C PRO A 2 -4.65 -17.30 3.67
N ARG A 3 -5.27 -16.14 3.78
CA ARG A 3 -6.32 -15.88 4.77
C ARG A 3 -7.55 -16.78 4.56
N VAL A 4 -8.23 -17.11 5.63
CA VAL A 4 -9.34 -18.09 5.61
C VAL A 4 -10.51 -17.68 4.71
N ASN A 5 -10.76 -16.39 4.55
CA ASN A 5 -11.88 -15.84 3.78
C ASN A 5 -11.53 -15.51 2.30
N ASP A 6 -10.32 -15.82 1.82
CA ASP A 6 -9.93 -15.67 0.43
C ASP A 6 -9.11 -16.87 -0.04
N GLY A 7 -9.80 -17.82 -0.66
CA GLY A 7 -9.21 -19.06 -1.17
C GLY A 7 -8.67 -18.98 -2.59
N ALA A 8 -8.64 -17.81 -3.23
CA ALA A 8 -8.26 -17.67 -4.63
C ALA A 8 -6.88 -18.28 -4.94
N LEU A 9 -5.87 -17.99 -4.11
CA LEU A 9 -4.53 -18.55 -4.28
C LEU A 9 -4.44 -20.06 -4.03
N LEU A 10 -5.35 -20.66 -3.24
CA LEU A 10 -5.39 -22.11 -3.03
C LEU A 10 -5.73 -22.86 -4.32
N PHE A 11 -6.60 -22.31 -5.16
CA PHE A 11 -6.87 -22.87 -6.49
C PHE A 11 -5.61 -22.87 -7.35
N LEU A 12 -4.86 -21.77 -7.33
CA LEU A 12 -3.59 -21.69 -8.05
C LEU A 12 -2.55 -22.69 -7.50
N GLU A 13 -2.38 -22.78 -6.19
CA GLU A 13 -1.48 -23.76 -5.56
C GLU A 13 -1.86 -25.22 -5.96
N THR A 14 -3.16 -25.51 -6.03
CA THR A 14 -3.65 -26.83 -6.48
C THR A 14 -3.26 -27.12 -7.93
N MET A 15 -3.33 -26.11 -8.81
CA MET A 15 -2.90 -26.26 -10.21
C MET A 15 -1.39 -26.43 -10.32
N LEU A 16 -0.62 -25.62 -9.56
CA LEU A 16 0.85 -25.69 -9.52
C LEU A 16 1.34 -27.06 -9.03
N ALA A 17 0.68 -27.62 -8.00
CA ALA A 17 1.01 -28.94 -7.48
C ALA A 17 0.79 -30.10 -8.47
N LYS A 18 0.05 -29.85 -9.56
CA LYS A 18 -0.26 -30.82 -10.61
C LYS A 18 0.53 -30.61 -11.91
N MET A 19 1.46 -29.64 -11.93
CA MET A 19 2.28 -29.41 -13.10
C MET A 19 3.20 -30.61 -13.37
N ALA A 20 3.24 -31.08 -14.61
CA ALA A 20 4.23 -32.04 -15.05
C ALA A 20 5.64 -31.41 -14.98
N PRO A 21 6.67 -32.18 -14.64
CA PRO A 21 8.04 -31.67 -14.59
C PRO A 21 8.52 -31.20 -15.99
N PRO A 22 9.46 -30.26 -16.06
CA PRO A 22 9.94 -29.70 -17.34
C PRO A 22 10.50 -30.76 -18.28
N GLU A 23 11.14 -31.79 -17.75
CA GLU A 23 11.70 -32.92 -18.51
C GLU A 23 10.63 -33.81 -19.18
N GLU A 24 9.40 -33.77 -18.71
CA GLU A 24 8.24 -34.43 -19.30
C GLU A 24 7.40 -33.50 -20.20
N GLY A 25 7.96 -32.34 -20.57
CA GLY A 25 7.31 -31.34 -21.41
C GLY A 25 6.70 -30.15 -20.65
N GLY A 26 6.79 -30.16 -19.33
CA GLY A 26 6.30 -29.09 -18.49
C GLY A 26 4.80 -28.87 -18.52
N SER A 27 4.36 -27.77 -17.96
CA SER A 27 2.95 -27.37 -17.92
C SER A 27 2.75 -25.87 -18.09
N ARG A 28 1.56 -25.49 -18.58
CA ARG A 28 1.10 -24.11 -18.69
C ARG A 28 -0.23 -23.96 -17.98
N ILE A 29 -0.37 -22.89 -17.24
CA ILE A 29 -1.58 -22.54 -16.49
C ILE A 29 -2.05 -21.17 -16.96
N ALA A 30 -3.36 -21.05 -17.18
CA ALA A 30 -4.03 -19.76 -17.32
C ALA A 30 -5.20 -19.72 -16.35
N ILE A 31 -5.21 -18.71 -15.49
CA ILE A 31 -6.27 -18.53 -14.48
C ILE A 31 -6.67 -17.07 -14.42
N ILE A 32 -7.97 -16.80 -14.25
CA ILE A 32 -8.52 -15.45 -14.11
C ILE A 32 -8.75 -15.18 -12.63
N PHE A 33 -8.21 -14.04 -12.19
CA PHE A 33 -8.39 -13.52 -10.83
C PHE A 33 -8.93 -12.08 -10.83
N ASN A 34 -9.48 -11.69 -9.71
CA ASN A 34 -9.59 -10.27 -9.35
C ASN A 34 -8.23 -9.71 -8.92
N GLY A 35 -8.19 -8.46 -8.42
CA GLY A 35 -6.95 -7.82 -7.99
C GLY A 35 -6.36 -8.38 -6.69
N SER A 36 -7.13 -9.07 -5.86
CA SER A 36 -6.69 -9.52 -4.52
C SER A 36 -5.41 -10.38 -4.53
N PRO A 37 -5.28 -11.41 -5.39
CA PRO A 37 -4.08 -12.24 -5.45
C PRO A 37 -2.80 -11.47 -5.80
N LEU A 38 -2.92 -10.30 -6.43
CA LEU A 38 -1.77 -9.50 -6.86
C LEU A 38 -1.10 -8.76 -5.68
N SER A 39 -1.87 -8.24 -4.73
CA SER A 39 -1.35 -7.32 -3.71
C SER A 39 -1.84 -7.57 -2.29
N ASN A 40 -2.94 -8.31 -2.10
CA ASN A 40 -3.41 -8.58 -0.75
C ASN A 40 -2.39 -9.36 0.09
N GLY A 41 -2.39 -9.05 1.39
CA GLY A 41 -1.45 -9.65 2.35
C GLY A 41 -0.15 -8.87 2.45
N ASP A 42 0.21 -8.55 3.68
CA ASP A 42 1.40 -7.80 4.02
C ASP A 42 2.67 -8.66 3.95
N CYS A 43 3.83 -8.06 4.09
CA CYS A 43 5.14 -8.72 4.16
C CYS A 43 5.10 -9.90 5.14
N GLY A 44 5.52 -11.07 4.69
CA GLY A 44 5.50 -12.31 5.48
C GLY A 44 4.13 -12.96 5.68
N SER A 45 3.05 -12.41 5.11
CA SER A 45 1.74 -13.05 5.08
C SER A 45 1.73 -14.28 4.15
N GLY A 46 0.71 -15.12 4.29
CA GLY A 46 0.57 -16.30 3.43
C GLY A 46 0.47 -15.96 1.95
N GLU A 47 -0.25 -14.90 1.61
CA GLU A 47 -0.41 -14.44 0.22
C GLU A 47 0.92 -13.92 -0.36
N SER A 48 1.65 -13.10 0.41
CA SER A 48 2.96 -12.61 0.01
C SER A 48 3.96 -13.76 -0.19
N GLU A 49 3.94 -14.76 0.71
CA GLU A 49 4.80 -15.94 0.60
C GLU A 49 4.46 -16.85 -0.60
N ILE A 50 3.19 -16.93 -0.99
CA ILE A 50 2.78 -17.68 -2.21
C ILE A 50 3.29 -16.93 -3.45
N ARG A 51 3.16 -15.59 -3.51
CA ARG A 51 3.74 -14.80 -4.60
C ARG A 51 5.25 -14.96 -4.67
N ARG A 52 5.94 -14.90 -3.52
CA ARG A 52 7.38 -15.16 -3.43
C ARG A 52 7.72 -16.53 -4.06
N TRP A 53 7.05 -17.58 -3.62
CA TRP A 53 7.28 -18.93 -4.09
C TRP A 53 7.10 -19.07 -5.62
N ILE A 54 6.05 -18.47 -6.17
CA ILE A 54 5.78 -18.46 -7.61
C ILE A 54 6.87 -17.70 -8.38
N LEU A 55 7.28 -16.54 -7.90
CA LEU A 55 8.30 -15.69 -8.54
C LEU A 55 9.69 -16.29 -8.43
N GLU A 56 10.09 -16.81 -7.25
CA GLU A 56 11.41 -17.43 -7.06
C GLU A 56 11.59 -18.71 -7.88
N ASN A 57 10.51 -19.48 -8.07
CA ASN A 57 10.53 -20.63 -8.98
C ASN A 57 10.42 -20.25 -10.46
N ASP A 58 10.32 -18.95 -10.75
CA ASP A 58 10.22 -18.43 -12.12
C ASP A 58 9.04 -19.00 -12.92
N TRP A 59 7.90 -19.24 -12.26
CA TRP A 59 6.73 -19.81 -12.93
C TRP A 59 5.80 -18.75 -13.54
N LEU A 60 5.73 -17.54 -12.97
CA LEU A 60 4.90 -16.49 -13.51
C LEU A 60 5.51 -15.93 -14.80
N ASP A 61 4.83 -16.15 -15.93
CA ASP A 61 5.26 -15.73 -17.25
C ASP A 61 4.70 -14.35 -17.62
N ALA A 62 3.36 -14.20 -17.51
CA ALA A 62 2.72 -12.91 -17.78
C ALA A 62 1.45 -12.69 -16.97
N ILE A 63 1.07 -11.41 -16.84
CA ILE A 63 -0.22 -10.96 -16.34
C ILE A 63 -0.87 -10.07 -17.39
N VAL A 64 -2.10 -10.38 -17.79
CA VAL A 64 -2.91 -9.57 -18.68
C VAL A 64 -4.01 -8.89 -17.88
N MET A 65 -4.02 -7.57 -17.90
CA MET A 65 -5.08 -6.75 -17.27
C MET A 65 -6.26 -6.69 -18.23
N LEU A 66 -7.41 -7.22 -17.82
CA LEU A 66 -8.63 -7.22 -18.63
C LEU A 66 -9.52 -6.00 -18.31
N PRO A 67 -10.41 -5.63 -19.24
CA PRO A 67 -11.45 -4.63 -18.99
C PRO A 67 -12.31 -4.98 -17.76
N ASP A 68 -12.91 -3.96 -17.17
CA ASP A 68 -13.97 -4.14 -16.19
C ASP A 68 -15.28 -4.63 -16.84
N GLN A 69 -16.27 -4.95 -16.04
CA GLN A 69 -17.63 -5.29 -16.49
C GLN A 69 -17.70 -6.42 -17.53
N LEU A 70 -16.75 -7.36 -17.52
CA LEU A 70 -16.74 -8.54 -18.38
C LEU A 70 -17.62 -9.69 -17.87
N PHE A 71 -17.95 -9.71 -16.58
CA PHE A 71 -18.64 -10.82 -15.93
C PHE A 71 -20.02 -10.42 -15.42
N TYR A 72 -20.95 -11.40 -15.34
CA TYR A 72 -22.35 -11.16 -15.00
C TYR A 72 -22.57 -10.64 -13.58
N ASN A 73 -21.75 -11.07 -12.64
CA ASN A 73 -21.92 -10.84 -11.21
C ASN A 73 -20.89 -9.88 -10.59
N THR A 74 -20.00 -9.32 -11.40
CA THR A 74 -19.00 -8.35 -10.93
C THR A 74 -18.62 -7.33 -11.99
N GLY A 75 -18.43 -6.09 -11.58
CA GLY A 75 -18.00 -4.98 -12.45
C GLY A 75 -16.52 -4.62 -12.31
N ILE A 76 -15.73 -5.38 -11.53
CA ILE A 76 -14.34 -5.05 -11.27
C ILE A 76 -13.40 -5.49 -12.40
N PHE A 77 -12.21 -4.90 -12.44
CA PHE A 77 -11.12 -5.37 -13.30
C PHE A 77 -10.69 -6.78 -12.88
N THR A 78 -10.33 -7.56 -13.89
CA THR A 78 -9.81 -8.92 -13.70
C THR A 78 -8.47 -9.09 -14.43
N TYR A 79 -7.76 -10.15 -14.09
CA TYR A 79 -6.40 -10.38 -14.53
C TYR A 79 -6.23 -11.83 -14.92
N ILE A 80 -5.68 -12.08 -16.12
CA ILE A 80 -5.25 -13.43 -16.49
C ILE A 80 -3.82 -13.60 -16.00
N TRP A 81 -3.60 -14.59 -15.16
CA TRP A 81 -2.26 -15.03 -14.80
C TRP A 81 -1.86 -16.17 -15.72
N LEU A 82 -0.73 -15.99 -16.40
CA LEU A 82 -0.12 -17.02 -17.24
C LEU A 82 1.12 -17.55 -16.53
N LEU A 83 1.10 -18.84 -16.20
CA LEU A 83 2.22 -19.50 -15.52
C LEU A 83 2.71 -20.67 -16.37
N ARG A 84 4.00 -20.95 -16.26
CA ARG A 84 4.64 -22.08 -16.90
C ARG A 84 5.96 -22.45 -16.20
N ASN A 85 6.29 -23.71 -16.17
CA ASN A 85 7.56 -24.19 -15.62
C ASN A 85 8.61 -24.55 -16.70
N ASP A 86 8.28 -24.33 -17.98
CA ASP A 86 9.12 -24.58 -19.15
C ASP A 86 9.48 -23.26 -19.88
N LYS A 87 9.76 -22.18 -19.14
CA LYS A 87 10.03 -20.87 -19.74
C LYS A 87 11.15 -20.91 -20.80
N PRO A 88 10.92 -20.31 -22.00
CA PRO A 88 11.98 -20.08 -22.97
C PRO A 88 13.09 -19.21 -22.38
N ALA A 89 14.31 -19.31 -22.90
CA ALA A 89 15.45 -18.52 -22.43
C ALA A 89 15.18 -17.00 -22.42
N SER A 90 14.39 -16.51 -23.38
CA SER A 90 13.97 -15.10 -23.45
C SER A 90 13.03 -14.65 -22.35
N HIS A 91 12.35 -15.57 -21.65
CA HIS A 91 11.38 -15.24 -20.58
C HIS A 91 11.96 -15.47 -19.18
N LYS A 92 13.05 -16.26 -19.07
CA LYS A 92 13.63 -16.63 -17.77
C LYS A 92 13.97 -15.41 -16.92
N GLY A 93 13.59 -15.47 -15.64
CA GLY A 93 13.81 -14.41 -14.65
C GLY A 93 12.99 -13.14 -14.89
N ARG A 94 12.02 -13.17 -15.81
CA ARG A 94 11.22 -11.99 -16.16
C ARG A 94 9.73 -12.29 -16.18
N VAL A 95 8.94 -11.24 -15.97
CA VAL A 95 7.47 -11.27 -16.01
C VAL A 95 6.99 -10.17 -16.94
N MET A 96 6.06 -10.51 -17.84
CA MET A 96 5.41 -9.55 -18.74
C MET A 96 4.11 -9.07 -18.15
N LEU A 97 3.85 -7.77 -18.21
CA LEU A 97 2.57 -7.16 -17.93
C LEU A 97 1.97 -6.59 -19.22
N ILE A 98 0.70 -6.91 -19.49
CA ILE A 98 -0.04 -6.43 -20.67
C ILE A 98 -1.28 -5.67 -20.21
N ASP A 99 -1.39 -4.41 -20.61
CA ASP A 99 -2.58 -3.59 -20.34
C ASP A 99 -3.62 -3.71 -21.48
N ALA A 100 -4.57 -4.59 -21.32
CA ALA A 100 -5.69 -4.78 -22.23
C ALA A 100 -7.01 -4.15 -21.71
N ARG A 101 -6.96 -3.26 -20.71
CA ARG A 101 -8.17 -2.67 -20.09
C ARG A 101 -9.06 -1.90 -21.07
N GLN A 102 -8.50 -1.41 -22.17
CA GLN A 102 -9.23 -0.70 -23.20
C GLN A 102 -9.63 -1.59 -24.41
N GLN A 103 -9.36 -2.90 -24.33
CA GLN A 103 -9.62 -3.85 -25.40
C GLN A 103 -10.99 -4.51 -25.21
N PHE A 104 -12.06 -3.79 -25.53
CA PHE A 104 -13.43 -4.28 -25.42
C PHE A 104 -14.38 -3.59 -26.41
N GLU A 105 -15.50 -4.22 -26.63
CA GLU A 105 -16.72 -3.61 -27.17
C GLU A 105 -17.79 -3.55 -26.09
N LYS A 106 -18.65 -2.51 -26.16
CA LYS A 106 -19.82 -2.45 -25.30
C LYS A 106 -20.84 -3.51 -25.72
N GLU A 107 -21.41 -4.20 -24.73
CA GLU A 107 -22.55 -5.06 -25.00
C GLU A 107 -23.75 -4.21 -25.45
N PRO A 108 -24.52 -4.65 -26.49
CA PRO A 108 -25.72 -3.94 -26.95
C PRO A 108 -26.79 -3.83 -25.85
N LYS A 109 -26.79 -4.75 -24.90
CA LYS A 109 -27.67 -4.82 -23.74
C LYS A 109 -26.88 -5.31 -22.55
N SER A 110 -27.09 -4.72 -21.37
CA SER A 110 -26.45 -5.18 -20.14
C SER A 110 -27.06 -6.51 -19.68
N PHE A 111 -26.18 -7.38 -19.16
CA PHE A 111 -26.55 -8.66 -18.53
C PHE A 111 -26.03 -8.65 -17.09
N GLY A 112 -26.81 -8.13 -16.17
CA GLY A 112 -26.33 -7.84 -14.81
C GLY A 112 -25.24 -6.78 -14.83
N ASN A 113 -24.07 -7.09 -14.27
CA ASN A 113 -22.89 -6.22 -14.27
C ASN A 113 -22.10 -6.26 -15.58
N LYS A 114 -22.37 -7.23 -16.45
CA LYS A 114 -21.68 -7.36 -17.73
C LYS A 114 -22.18 -6.32 -18.72
N ARG A 115 -21.27 -5.43 -19.14
CA ARG A 115 -21.50 -4.37 -20.13
C ARG A 115 -20.44 -4.35 -21.23
N HIS A 116 -19.36 -5.09 -21.04
CA HIS A 116 -18.25 -5.20 -21.97
C HIS A 116 -18.05 -6.63 -22.44
N ARG A 117 -17.51 -6.79 -23.64
CA ARG A 117 -17.14 -8.09 -24.22
C ARG A 117 -15.80 -8.00 -24.92
N ILE A 118 -15.06 -9.11 -24.89
CA ILE A 118 -13.84 -9.31 -25.66
C ILE A 118 -14.21 -10.10 -26.92
N THR A 119 -13.92 -9.51 -28.08
CA THR A 119 -14.11 -10.14 -29.38
C THR A 119 -12.87 -10.90 -29.82
N ASP A 120 -12.95 -11.61 -30.95
CA ASP A 120 -11.81 -12.32 -31.53
C ASP A 120 -10.67 -11.37 -31.91
N ALA A 121 -11.00 -10.14 -32.35
CA ALA A 121 -10.01 -9.11 -32.64
C ALA A 121 -9.23 -8.70 -31.38
N HIS A 122 -9.93 -8.54 -30.24
CA HIS A 122 -9.27 -8.22 -28.96
C HIS A 122 -8.42 -9.38 -28.45
N ARG A 123 -8.87 -10.62 -28.63
CA ARG A 123 -8.05 -11.81 -28.31
C ARG A 123 -6.78 -11.84 -29.16
N ALA A 124 -6.90 -11.68 -30.46
CA ALA A 124 -5.76 -11.62 -31.37
C ALA A 124 -4.79 -10.49 -31.01
N TRP A 125 -5.32 -9.33 -30.59
CA TRP A 125 -4.53 -8.20 -30.11
C TRP A 125 -3.69 -8.56 -28.86
N ILE A 126 -4.28 -9.28 -27.87
CA ILE A 126 -3.58 -9.74 -26.67
C ILE A 126 -2.52 -10.80 -27.03
N GLU A 127 -2.88 -11.76 -27.87
CA GLU A 127 -1.99 -12.83 -28.32
C GLU A 127 -0.76 -12.28 -29.07
N GLU A 128 -0.99 -11.30 -29.95
CA GLU A 128 0.09 -10.63 -30.68
C GLU A 128 1.09 -9.99 -29.71
N ARG A 129 0.60 -9.26 -28.71
CA ARG A 129 1.43 -8.58 -27.71
C ARG A 129 2.17 -9.57 -26.80
N TYR A 130 1.51 -10.62 -26.40
CA TYR A 130 2.18 -11.69 -25.66
C TYR A 130 3.31 -12.33 -26.47
N ASN A 131 3.08 -12.62 -27.75
CA ASN A 131 4.08 -13.28 -28.59
C ASN A 131 5.21 -12.34 -29.01
N LYS A 132 4.93 -11.10 -29.39
CA LYS A 132 5.92 -10.14 -29.89
C LYS A 132 6.55 -9.29 -28.78
N GLY A 133 5.90 -9.12 -27.65
CA GLY A 133 6.33 -8.24 -26.56
C GLY A 133 7.66 -8.61 -25.96
N TRP A 134 8.06 -9.88 -26.02
CA TRP A 134 9.36 -10.37 -25.54
C TRP A 134 10.55 -9.96 -26.40
N ALA A 135 10.32 -9.38 -27.57
CA ALA A 135 11.38 -8.93 -28.45
C ALA A 135 12.23 -7.83 -27.78
N LYS A 136 13.53 -7.89 -27.97
CA LYS A 136 14.45 -6.87 -27.45
C LYS A 136 14.15 -5.52 -28.09
N GLY A 137 13.97 -4.48 -27.26
CA GLY A 137 13.66 -3.14 -27.72
C GLY A 137 12.17 -2.93 -28.05
N ASN A 138 11.27 -3.75 -27.51
CA ASN A 138 9.85 -3.52 -27.62
C ASN A 138 9.48 -2.13 -27.07
N THR A 139 8.76 -1.35 -27.87
CA THR A 139 8.30 0.02 -27.58
C THR A 139 6.79 0.11 -27.36
N ASP A 140 6.08 -1.02 -27.31
CA ASP A 140 4.65 -1.05 -27.06
C ASP A 140 4.36 -0.57 -25.63
N GLU A 141 3.66 0.54 -25.52
CA GLU A 141 3.34 1.16 -24.23
C GLU A 141 2.39 0.34 -23.38
N GLN A 142 1.61 -0.57 -24.00
CA GLN A 142 0.74 -1.51 -23.32
C GLN A 142 1.44 -2.79 -22.86
N VAL A 143 2.75 -2.93 -23.15
CA VAL A 143 3.55 -4.10 -22.75
C VAL A 143 4.75 -3.65 -21.96
N LYS A 144 4.93 -4.19 -20.76
CA LYS A 144 6.11 -3.95 -19.94
C LYS A 144 6.67 -5.26 -19.42
N ILE A 145 7.98 -5.36 -19.36
CA ILE A 145 8.69 -6.54 -18.88
C ILE A 145 9.58 -6.12 -17.72
N PHE A 146 9.47 -6.85 -16.63
CA PHE A 146 10.21 -6.62 -15.40
C PHE A 146 11.03 -7.84 -15.02
N PRO A 147 12.22 -7.68 -14.44
CA PRO A 147 12.85 -8.70 -13.62
C PRO A 147 11.86 -9.15 -12.53
N ARG A 148 11.82 -10.42 -12.22
CA ARG A 148 10.93 -10.95 -11.16
C ARG A 148 11.25 -10.37 -9.78
N GLU A 149 12.48 -9.95 -9.57
CA GLU A 149 12.98 -9.31 -8.36
C GLU A 149 12.36 -7.93 -8.11
N ASP A 150 11.88 -7.23 -9.15
CA ASP A 150 11.24 -5.91 -9.06
C ASP A 150 9.88 -5.96 -8.33
N PHE A 151 9.33 -7.15 -8.12
CA PHE A 151 8.10 -7.38 -7.36
C PHE A 151 8.35 -7.63 -5.86
N ALA A 152 9.60 -7.65 -5.43
CA ALA A 152 9.98 -7.73 -4.03
C ALA A 152 10.14 -6.34 -3.42
N TYR A 153 9.83 -6.21 -2.13
CA TYR A 153 10.01 -4.97 -1.38
C TYR A 153 10.46 -5.24 0.05
N HIS A 154 11.16 -4.27 0.63
CA HIS A 154 11.41 -4.19 2.06
C HIS A 154 10.26 -3.47 2.74
N LYS A 155 9.67 -4.05 3.77
CA LYS A 155 8.78 -3.35 4.68
C LYS A 155 9.59 -2.84 5.84
N VAL A 156 9.60 -1.52 6.02
CA VAL A 156 10.40 -0.82 7.03
C VAL A 156 9.48 -0.01 7.91
N SER A 157 9.48 -0.32 9.21
CA SER A 157 8.84 0.55 10.19
C SER A 157 9.78 1.70 10.54
N VAL A 158 9.31 2.92 10.33
CA VAL A 158 10.09 4.14 10.55
C VAL A 158 9.42 5.02 11.58
N VAL A 159 10.23 5.62 12.45
CA VAL A 159 9.79 6.62 13.45
C VAL A 159 10.53 7.91 13.18
N PHE A 160 9.80 8.99 13.01
CA PHE A 160 10.37 10.31 12.71
C PHE A 160 9.66 11.42 13.49
N TRP A 161 10.40 12.52 13.71
CA TRP A 161 9.85 13.71 14.35
C TRP A 161 8.95 14.46 13.39
N GLN A 162 7.77 14.86 13.87
CA GLN A 162 6.90 15.75 13.11
C GLN A 162 7.38 17.20 13.25
N THR A 163 7.32 17.92 12.16
CA THR A 163 7.60 19.36 12.12
C THR A 163 6.36 20.13 11.69
N ASP A 164 6.27 21.37 12.10
CA ASP A 164 5.24 22.31 11.63
C ASP A 164 5.58 22.85 10.21
N GLU A 165 4.78 23.78 9.72
CA GLU A 165 4.95 24.43 8.42
C GLU A 165 6.22 25.30 8.30
N HIS A 166 6.91 25.56 9.41
CA HIS A 166 8.16 26.32 9.50
C HIS A 166 9.37 25.43 9.83
N ASP A 167 9.24 24.11 9.65
CA ASP A 167 10.27 23.11 10.01
C ASP A 167 10.67 23.12 11.51
N GLN A 168 9.81 23.68 12.38
CA GLN A 168 10.03 23.63 13.82
C GLN A 168 9.41 22.35 14.42
N PRO A 169 9.94 21.83 15.54
CA PRO A 169 9.35 20.67 16.19
C PRO A 169 7.87 20.88 16.53
N ALA A 170 7.02 20.03 16.03
CA ALA A 170 5.61 20.02 16.41
C ALA A 170 5.46 19.54 17.85
N ILE A 171 4.85 20.35 18.71
CA ILE A 171 4.57 20.02 20.11
C ILE A 171 3.09 19.74 20.26
N VAL A 172 2.73 18.63 20.88
CA VAL A 172 1.35 18.22 21.10
C VAL A 172 1.08 18.01 22.59
N THR A 173 -0.16 18.25 23.00
CA THR A 173 -0.67 17.92 24.34
C THR A 173 -1.83 16.96 24.17
N GLU A 174 -1.76 15.81 24.81
CA GLU A 174 -2.74 14.75 24.70
C GLU A 174 -2.87 13.92 25.99
N PRO A 175 -3.93 13.13 26.16
CA PRO A 175 -4.05 12.19 27.26
C PRO A 175 -2.91 11.18 27.27
N TYR A 176 -2.35 10.90 28.46
CA TYR A 176 -1.34 9.86 28.62
C TYR A 176 -2.02 8.51 28.85
N GLU A 177 -2.09 7.71 27.80
CA GLU A 177 -2.84 6.44 27.81
C GLU A 177 -2.11 5.27 28.48
N LYS A 178 -0.79 5.41 28.70
CA LYS A 178 0.01 4.36 29.36
C LYS A 178 -0.16 4.42 30.89
N THR A 179 0.12 3.32 31.58
CA THR A 179 0.15 3.34 33.04
C THR A 179 1.14 4.38 33.56
N PHE A 180 0.68 5.31 34.37
CA PHE A 180 1.49 6.42 34.87
C PHE A 180 2.39 5.96 36.02
N THR A 181 3.61 5.59 35.71
CA THR A 181 4.61 5.08 36.65
C THR A 181 5.96 5.78 36.49
N THR A 182 6.78 5.76 37.51
CA THR A 182 8.18 6.25 37.46
C THR A 182 8.98 5.64 36.32
N ALA A 183 8.81 4.34 36.05
CA ALA A 183 9.51 3.63 34.98
C ALA A 183 9.09 4.14 33.59
N ASN A 184 7.79 4.36 33.41
CA ASN A 184 7.29 4.86 32.14
C ASN A 184 7.67 6.34 31.93
N VAL A 185 7.59 7.19 32.95
CA VAL A 185 8.05 8.58 32.86
C VAL A 185 9.52 8.66 32.49
N LYS A 186 10.37 7.79 33.09
CA LYS A 186 11.78 7.72 32.70
C LYS A 186 11.98 7.29 31.26
N LYS A 187 11.21 6.30 30.80
CA LYS A 187 11.26 5.82 29.41
C LYS A 187 10.87 6.91 28.40
N GLU A 188 9.84 7.71 28.74
CA GLU A 188 9.46 8.86 27.91
C GLU A 188 10.53 9.96 27.94
N GLN A 189 11.17 10.21 29.09
CA GLN A 189 12.30 11.13 29.19
C GLN A 189 13.45 10.71 28.27
N ASP A 190 13.82 9.43 28.31
CA ASP A 190 14.93 8.87 27.50
C ASP A 190 14.61 8.96 25.99
N PHE A 191 13.34 8.89 25.61
CA PHE A 191 12.91 8.98 24.22
C PHE A 191 12.79 10.42 23.71
N HIS A 192 12.17 11.32 24.50
CA HIS A 192 11.88 12.70 24.06
C HIS A 192 13.01 13.68 24.36
N GLU A 193 13.99 13.32 25.23
CA GLU A 193 15.17 14.11 25.64
C GLU A 193 14.86 15.50 26.20
N SER A 194 13.99 16.26 25.54
CA SER A 194 13.54 17.62 25.89
C SER A 194 12.04 17.77 25.56
N ASP A 195 11.45 18.91 25.92
CA ASP A 195 10.07 19.28 25.61
C ASP A 195 9.03 18.28 26.13
N LEU A 196 9.30 17.67 27.27
CA LEU A 196 8.42 16.74 27.95
C LEU A 196 7.87 17.38 29.25
N SER A 197 6.57 17.44 29.37
CA SER A 197 5.91 17.83 30.64
C SER A 197 4.66 17.02 30.88
N PHE A 198 4.31 16.83 32.13
CA PHE A 198 3.09 16.14 32.54
C PHE A 198 2.20 17.10 33.33
N ARG A 199 0.91 17.06 33.03
CA ARG A 199 -0.16 17.70 33.80
C ARG A 199 -1.02 16.60 34.41
N VAL A 200 -0.97 16.47 35.73
CA VAL A 200 -1.62 15.40 36.47
C VAL A 200 -2.71 15.97 37.36
N ARG A 201 -3.92 15.49 37.21
CA ARG A 201 -5.02 15.76 38.17
C ARG A 201 -5.00 14.67 39.22
N VAL A 202 -4.85 15.06 40.44
CA VAL A 202 -4.80 14.16 41.60
C VAL A 202 -5.84 14.56 42.64
N LYS A 203 -6.26 13.59 43.44
CA LYS A 203 -7.01 13.85 44.68
C LYS A 203 -6.02 13.81 45.86
N ALA A 204 -6.00 14.87 46.64
CA ALA A 204 -5.14 15.01 47.80
C ALA A 204 -5.96 15.53 49.00
N LYS A 205 -6.00 14.79 50.11
CA LYS A 205 -6.75 15.14 51.33
C LYS A 205 -8.22 15.52 51.02
N GLY A 206 -8.84 14.75 50.10
CA GLY A 206 -10.26 14.95 49.71
C GLY A 206 -10.53 16.11 48.74
N LYS A 207 -9.51 16.81 48.24
CA LYS A 207 -9.63 17.90 47.27
C LYS A 207 -8.89 17.53 45.96
N GLU A 208 -9.44 17.97 44.84
CA GLU A 208 -8.77 17.86 43.57
C GLU A 208 -7.68 18.94 43.42
N LYS A 209 -6.55 18.54 42.89
CA LYS A 209 -5.40 19.41 42.62
C LYS A 209 -4.80 19.03 41.27
N THR A 210 -4.37 20.04 40.49
CA THR A 210 -3.60 19.83 39.27
C THR A 210 -2.12 20.13 39.55
N VAL A 211 -1.26 19.23 39.14
CA VAL A 211 0.22 19.36 39.29
C VAL A 211 0.81 19.29 37.89
N GLU A 212 1.67 20.25 37.56
CA GLU A 212 2.46 20.23 36.33
C GLU A 212 3.94 20.06 36.67
N PHE A 213 4.60 19.15 35.96
CA PHE A 213 6.04 18.98 36.12
C PHE A 213 6.74 18.72 34.78
N PRO A 214 7.61 19.65 34.36
CA PRO A 214 8.46 19.44 33.20
C PRO A 214 9.54 18.42 33.52
N VAL A 215 9.88 17.58 32.54
CA VAL A 215 10.97 16.58 32.66
C VAL A 215 11.97 16.83 31.53
N LYS A 216 13.13 17.34 31.89
CA LYS A 216 14.24 17.64 30.97
C LYS A 216 15.22 16.46 30.91
N ALA A 217 16.02 16.38 29.85
CA ALA A 217 16.99 15.30 29.65
C ALA A 217 17.95 15.05 30.83
N LYS A 218 18.31 16.09 31.58
CA LYS A 218 19.20 16.01 32.73
C LYS A 218 18.48 15.80 34.08
N ASP A 219 17.15 15.78 34.09
CA ASP A 219 16.38 15.64 35.31
C ASP A 219 16.40 14.18 35.81
N ASN A 220 16.25 14.01 37.12
CA ASN A 220 15.93 12.70 37.67
C ASN A 220 14.39 12.52 37.59
N ALA A 221 13.90 11.88 36.49
CA ALA A 221 12.48 11.67 36.26
C ALA A 221 11.79 10.95 37.44
N ALA A 222 12.47 10.01 38.09
CA ALA A 222 11.98 9.28 39.25
C ALA A 222 11.73 10.19 40.46
N GLN A 223 12.65 11.12 40.71
CA GLN A 223 12.53 12.09 41.79
C GLN A 223 11.41 13.09 41.51
N LYS A 224 11.38 13.68 40.31
CA LYS A 224 10.33 14.62 39.91
C LYS A 224 8.93 14.00 39.99
N PHE A 225 8.77 12.76 39.54
CA PHE A 225 7.53 12.01 39.68
C PHE A 225 7.10 11.88 41.13
N LYS A 226 8.03 11.49 42.03
CA LYS A 226 7.76 11.36 43.46
C LYS A 226 7.39 12.69 44.12
N GLU A 227 8.09 13.76 43.79
CA GLU A 227 7.82 15.10 44.30
C GLU A 227 6.45 15.61 43.85
N ALA A 228 6.12 15.42 42.57
CA ALA A 228 4.85 15.84 42.00
C ALA A 228 3.64 15.14 42.64
N LEU A 229 3.80 13.88 43.03
CA LEU A 229 2.74 13.04 43.56
C LEU A 229 2.87 12.78 45.10
N ALA A 230 3.74 13.49 45.80
CA ALA A 230 4.02 13.24 47.21
C ALA A 230 2.77 13.26 48.13
N ASP A 231 1.83 14.13 47.84
CA ASP A 231 0.57 14.30 48.61
C ASP A 231 -0.65 13.67 47.94
N ALA A 232 -0.47 12.93 46.82
CA ALA A 232 -1.60 12.40 46.05
C ALA A 232 -2.10 11.09 46.66
N ASP A 233 -3.38 11.05 46.98
CA ASP A 233 -4.11 9.85 47.41
C ASP A 233 -4.53 9.01 46.18
N GLU A 234 -4.88 9.69 45.05
CA GLU A 234 -5.38 9.08 43.82
C GLU A 234 -5.00 9.95 42.61
N THR A 235 -4.61 9.33 41.49
CA THR A 235 -4.42 9.99 40.20
C THR A 235 -5.71 9.87 39.38
N LEU A 236 -6.31 11.02 39.00
CA LEU A 236 -7.60 11.09 38.28
C LEU A 236 -7.40 11.10 36.76
N SER A 237 -6.45 11.89 36.27
CA SER A 237 -6.10 11.96 34.85
C SER A 237 -4.69 12.45 34.66
N VAL A 238 -4.09 12.05 33.57
CA VAL A 238 -2.75 12.48 33.15
C VAL A 238 -2.82 12.96 31.70
N GLU A 239 -2.34 14.18 31.48
CA GLU A 239 -2.04 14.71 30.14
C GLU A 239 -0.54 14.92 30.06
N TRP A 240 0.00 14.79 28.87
CA TRP A 240 1.42 15.09 28.63
C TRP A 240 1.59 16.00 27.42
N THR A 241 2.56 16.86 27.49
CA THR A 241 3.03 17.70 26.38
C THR A 241 4.37 17.20 25.96
N HIS A 242 4.51 16.87 24.68
CA HIS A 242 5.73 16.27 24.17
C HIS A 242 5.95 16.65 22.70
N ARG A 243 7.19 16.46 22.23
CA ARG A 243 7.47 16.56 20.80
C ARG A 243 6.75 15.44 20.06
N HIS A 244 5.99 15.80 19.03
CA HIS A 244 5.19 14.86 18.26
C HIS A 244 6.10 13.99 17.37
N TYR A 245 5.87 12.70 17.37
CA TYR A 245 6.48 11.75 16.47
C TYR A 245 5.41 10.95 15.74
N VAL A 246 5.78 10.45 14.56
CA VAL A 246 4.94 9.55 13.77
C VAL A 246 5.69 8.24 13.60
N GLN A 247 4.97 7.14 13.72
CA GLN A 247 5.43 5.82 13.32
C GLN A 247 4.63 5.39 12.10
N ASP A 248 5.31 5.04 11.03
CA ASP A 248 4.70 4.62 9.76
C ASP A 248 5.46 3.42 9.17
N ASP A 249 4.83 2.74 8.24
CA ASP A 249 5.43 1.62 7.52
C ASP A 249 5.67 2.02 6.06
N GLU A 250 6.92 1.98 5.63
CA GLU A 250 7.34 2.24 4.26
C GLU A 250 7.60 0.95 3.48
N TYR A 251 7.22 0.95 2.20
CA TYR A 251 7.34 -0.18 1.28
C TYR A 251 8.36 0.16 0.19
N ILE A 252 9.58 -0.28 0.39
CA ILE A 252 10.75 0.13 -0.39
C ILE A 252 11.09 -0.94 -1.43
N PRO A 253 11.14 -0.63 -2.73
CA PRO A 253 11.55 -1.59 -3.76
C PRO A 253 12.87 -2.26 -3.41
N HIS A 254 12.96 -3.58 -3.60
CA HIS A 254 14.12 -4.38 -3.19
C HIS A 254 15.46 -3.88 -3.76
N GLY A 255 15.44 -3.24 -4.91
CA GLY A 255 16.65 -2.69 -5.55
C GLY A 255 17.08 -1.31 -5.05
N GLU A 256 16.34 -0.66 -4.15
CA GLU A 256 16.66 0.68 -3.63
C GLU A 256 17.40 0.62 -2.29
N ASP A 257 18.29 1.59 -2.07
CA ASP A 257 18.92 1.80 -0.75
C ASP A 257 17.90 2.36 0.23
N ILE A 258 17.68 1.66 1.35
CA ILE A 258 16.66 1.98 2.35
C ILE A 258 16.87 3.37 2.94
N ALA A 259 18.11 3.71 3.32
CA ALA A 259 18.37 4.99 3.99
C ALA A 259 18.18 6.18 3.02
N ALA A 260 18.58 6.02 1.76
CA ALA A 260 18.38 7.03 0.72
C ALA A 260 16.89 7.21 0.40
N PHE A 261 16.13 6.11 0.32
CA PHE A 261 14.69 6.14 0.10
C PHE A 261 13.97 6.89 1.23
N LEU A 262 14.19 6.49 2.48
CA LEU A 262 13.56 7.11 3.65
C LEU A 262 13.88 8.60 3.76
N LYS A 263 15.12 8.99 3.47
CA LYS A 263 15.52 10.40 3.47
C LYS A 263 14.79 11.21 2.40
N ARG A 264 14.54 10.64 1.23
CA ARG A 264 13.85 11.29 0.12
C ARG A 264 12.35 11.43 0.37
N GLU A 265 11.70 10.33 0.82
CA GLU A 265 10.25 10.29 0.93
C GLU A 265 9.73 10.95 2.22
N ILE A 266 10.40 10.73 3.35
CA ILE A 266 9.95 11.28 4.62
C ILE A 266 10.33 12.76 4.75
N ALA A 267 11.53 13.16 4.26
CA ALA A 267 12.02 14.54 4.29
C ALA A 267 11.94 15.22 5.67
N LYS A 268 11.94 14.43 6.76
CA LYS A 268 11.87 14.85 8.16
C LYS A 268 12.93 14.13 8.99
N PRO A 269 13.28 14.64 10.19
CA PRO A 269 14.28 14.00 11.02
C PRO A 269 13.83 12.58 11.46
N ILE A 270 14.50 11.56 10.94
CA ILE A 270 14.24 10.16 11.29
C ILE A 270 14.91 9.86 12.62
N ILE A 271 14.14 9.27 13.55
CA ILE A 271 14.61 8.83 14.86
C ILE A 271 15.25 7.45 14.73
N ARG A 272 14.53 6.52 14.12
CA ARG A 272 14.96 5.14 13.88
C ARG A 272 14.12 4.50 12.79
N TRP A 273 14.63 3.45 12.24
CA TRP A 273 13.87 2.55 11.36
C TRP A 273 14.32 1.10 11.56
N GLU A 274 13.47 0.17 11.23
CA GLU A 274 13.75 -1.25 11.34
C GLU A 274 13.01 -2.02 10.25
N GLU A 275 13.73 -2.91 9.56
CA GLU A 275 13.14 -3.83 8.60
C GLU A 275 12.29 -4.89 9.29
N THR A 276 11.24 -5.35 8.62
CA THR A 276 10.40 -6.45 9.10
C THR A 276 11.22 -7.73 9.20
N LYS A 277 11.16 -8.39 10.35
CA LYS A 277 11.88 -9.63 10.64
C LYS A 277 10.91 -10.76 11.01
N LYS A 278 11.28 -11.98 10.62
CA LYS A 278 10.65 -13.22 11.05
C LYS A 278 11.74 -14.19 11.50
N ASP A 279 11.59 -14.75 12.72
CA ASP A 279 12.58 -15.64 13.32
C ASP A 279 14.02 -15.04 13.31
N GLY A 280 14.12 -13.73 13.55
CA GLY A 280 15.39 -12.98 13.60
C GLY A 280 16.02 -12.68 12.25
N ARG A 281 15.38 -13.03 11.12
CA ARG A 281 15.87 -12.75 9.76
C ARG A 281 14.99 -11.73 9.08
N THR A 282 15.59 -10.77 8.39
CA THR A 282 14.88 -9.86 7.48
C THR A 282 14.15 -10.66 6.42
N ILE A 283 12.89 -10.31 6.18
CA ILE A 283 12.05 -10.92 5.16
C ILE A 283 11.59 -9.87 4.17
N LEU A 284 11.42 -10.29 2.91
CA LEU A 284 10.87 -9.45 1.85
C LEU A 284 9.36 -9.70 1.71
N GLY A 285 8.65 -8.64 1.39
CA GLY A 285 7.30 -8.73 0.87
C GLY A 285 7.32 -8.89 -0.65
N TYR A 286 6.23 -9.44 -1.20
CA TYR A 286 6.06 -9.60 -2.64
C TYR A 286 4.67 -9.12 -3.05
N GLU A 287 4.62 -8.21 -4.00
CA GLU A 287 3.37 -7.70 -4.58
C GLU A 287 3.55 -7.39 -6.07
N ILE A 288 2.46 -7.45 -6.80
CA ILE A 288 2.45 -7.12 -8.22
C ILE A 288 1.38 -6.05 -8.41
N LEU A 289 1.80 -4.82 -8.72
CA LEU A 289 0.93 -3.65 -8.86
C LEU A 289 0.87 -3.17 -10.31
N PRO A 290 0.16 -3.88 -11.23
CA PRO A 290 0.16 -3.52 -12.65
C PRO A 290 -0.32 -2.09 -12.88
N ASN A 291 -1.28 -1.61 -12.08
CA ASN A 291 -1.77 -0.23 -12.18
C ASN A 291 -0.67 0.81 -11.98
N LYS A 292 0.28 0.58 -11.06
CA LYS A 292 1.42 1.47 -10.81
C LYS A 292 2.27 1.67 -12.08
N TYR A 293 2.48 0.61 -12.83
CA TYR A 293 3.36 0.63 -13.99
C TYR A 293 2.72 1.24 -15.23
N PHE A 294 1.39 1.17 -15.36
CA PHE A 294 0.63 1.74 -16.49
C PHE A 294 -0.08 3.04 -16.12
N TYR A 295 0.14 3.56 -14.89
CA TYR A 295 -0.42 4.84 -14.50
C TYR A 295 0.22 5.97 -15.28
N ARG A 296 -0.62 6.84 -15.86
CA ARG A 296 -0.22 8.10 -16.47
C ARG A 296 -0.95 9.21 -15.76
N TYR A 297 -0.20 10.08 -15.13
CA TYR A 297 -0.78 11.26 -14.51
C TYR A 297 -1.42 12.14 -15.59
N GLN A 298 -2.69 12.40 -15.43
CA GLN A 298 -3.42 13.40 -16.21
C GLN A 298 -3.72 14.56 -15.26
N PRO A 299 -3.16 15.76 -15.51
CA PRO A 299 -3.47 16.89 -14.67
C PRO A 299 -4.97 17.19 -14.75
N PRO A 300 -5.64 17.49 -13.63
CA PRO A 300 -7.05 17.83 -13.64
C PRO A 300 -7.27 19.08 -14.49
N THR A 301 -8.39 19.13 -15.21
CA THR A 301 -8.79 20.33 -15.95
C THR A 301 -8.87 21.52 -14.99
N PRO A 302 -8.24 22.65 -15.30
CA PRO A 302 -8.30 23.83 -14.46
C PRO A 302 -9.74 24.21 -14.10
N ALA A 303 -9.97 24.58 -12.85
CA ALA A 303 -11.32 24.93 -12.37
C ALA A 303 -11.99 26.02 -13.20
N LYS A 304 -11.19 26.96 -13.73
CA LYS A 304 -11.67 28.03 -14.62
C LYS A 304 -12.28 27.46 -15.92
N ASP A 305 -11.66 26.44 -16.50
CA ASP A 305 -12.13 25.84 -17.75
C ASP A 305 -13.38 25.01 -17.52
N LEU A 306 -13.43 24.25 -16.40
CA LEU A 306 -14.63 23.54 -15.98
C LEU A 306 -15.82 24.47 -15.72
N LEU A 307 -15.59 25.61 -15.08
CA LEU A 307 -16.61 26.63 -14.88
C LEU A 307 -17.10 27.23 -16.20
N ALA A 308 -16.19 27.50 -17.14
CA ALA A 308 -16.57 28.00 -18.46
C ALA A 308 -17.43 26.99 -19.24
N GLU A 309 -17.09 25.72 -19.18
CA GLU A 309 -17.88 24.64 -19.79
C GLU A 309 -19.25 24.50 -19.12
N PHE A 310 -19.30 24.54 -17.78
CA PHE A 310 -20.54 24.51 -17.00
C PHE A 310 -21.51 25.62 -17.44
N TRP A 311 -21.03 26.87 -17.48
CA TRP A 311 -21.87 28.02 -17.89
C TRP A 311 -22.31 27.93 -19.34
N LYS A 312 -21.52 27.31 -20.21
CA LYS A 312 -21.93 27.06 -21.60
C LYS A 312 -23.08 26.05 -21.65
N LEU A 313 -22.96 24.94 -20.94
CA LEU A 313 -24.00 23.89 -20.89
C LEU A 313 -25.29 24.42 -20.26
N GLU A 314 -25.20 25.23 -19.21
CA GLU A 314 -26.35 25.85 -18.58
C GLU A 314 -27.13 26.74 -19.55
N LYS A 315 -26.44 27.61 -20.29
CA LYS A 315 -27.09 28.43 -21.35
C LYS A 315 -27.70 27.61 -22.47
N GLU A 316 -27.11 26.50 -22.85
CA GLU A 316 -27.67 25.58 -23.83
C GLU A 316 -28.95 24.91 -23.29
N ALA A 317 -28.97 24.50 -22.04
CA ALA A 317 -30.13 23.93 -21.35
C ALA A 317 -31.28 24.95 -21.26
N GLU A 318 -30.99 26.18 -20.85
CA GLU A 318 -31.99 27.27 -20.83
C GLU A 318 -32.66 27.50 -22.20
N LYS A 319 -31.85 27.55 -23.29
CA LYS A 319 -32.38 27.69 -24.64
C LYS A 319 -33.27 26.52 -25.06
N MET A 320 -32.92 25.29 -24.66
CA MET A 320 -33.75 24.12 -24.94
C MET A 320 -35.10 24.19 -24.21
N LEU A 321 -35.07 24.64 -22.93
CA LEU A 321 -36.31 24.84 -22.13
C LEU A 321 -37.20 25.95 -22.69
N GLU A 322 -36.64 27.07 -23.15
CA GLU A 322 -37.38 28.15 -23.82
C GLU A 322 -38.04 27.67 -25.13
N GLY A 323 -37.38 26.73 -25.83
CA GLY A 323 -37.94 26.11 -27.07
C GLY A 323 -39.10 25.15 -26.83
N LEU A 324 -39.20 24.58 -25.60
CA LEU A 324 -40.32 23.71 -25.19
C LEU A 324 -41.51 24.48 -24.63
N ALA A 325 -41.32 25.75 -24.23
CA ALA A 325 -42.37 26.60 -23.67
C ALA A 325 -43.18 27.39 -24.77
N LYS A 326 -42.83 27.21 -26.03
CA LYS A 326 -43.56 27.72 -27.20
C LYS A 326 -44.35 26.59 -27.89
#